data_89f072b6ef372ccc1d84a4fcdd7b5606
#
_entry.id   89f072b6ef372ccc1d84a4fcdd7b5606
#
_cell.length_a   1.000
_cell.length_b   1.000
_cell.length_c   1.000
_cell.angle_alpha   90.00
_cell.angle_beta   90.00
_cell.angle_gamma   90.00
#
_symmetry.space_group_name_H-M   'P 1'
#
loop_
_entity.id
_entity.type
_entity.pdbx_description
1 polymer ?
#
loop_
_entity_poly.entity_id
_entity_poly.type
_entity_poly.pdbx_seq_one_letter_code
_entity_poly.pdbx_strand_id
1 'polypeptide(L)'
;MRDMRLLVCVLAALVLPVDAMAATYVVVIEQMRFDPPTLTVARGDRVVWINKDLFPHTATADANAFDSHDIAADASWNYEARETGRYAYSCKLHPTMHAVLNVR
;
A
#
# COMPACT_ATOMS: atom_id res chain seq x y z
N MET A 1 22.83 -19.73 58.11
CA MET A 1 22.86 -18.63 57.12
C MET A 1 22.12 -19.13 55.93
N ARG A 2 20.95 -18.57 55.74
CA ARG A 2 20.15 -18.86 54.54
C ARG A 2 20.59 -17.88 53.47
N ASP A 3 21.27 -18.42 52.45
CA ASP A 3 21.41 -17.71 51.21
C ASP A 3 20.01 -17.49 50.63
N MET A 4 19.46 -16.33 50.90
CA MET A 4 18.27 -15.91 50.16
C MET A 4 18.75 -15.57 48.75
N ARG A 5 18.87 -16.57 47.92
CA ARG A 5 19.00 -16.33 46.51
C ARG A 5 17.68 -15.73 46.10
N LEU A 6 17.68 -14.42 45.98
CA LEU A 6 16.63 -13.74 45.27
C LEU A 6 16.57 -14.36 43.87
N LEU A 7 15.64 -15.24 43.66
CA LEU A 7 15.28 -15.61 42.31
C LEU A 7 14.62 -14.36 41.75
N VAL A 8 15.45 -13.48 41.20
CA VAL A 8 14.96 -12.45 40.32
C VAL A 8 14.49 -13.22 39.09
N CYS A 9 13.24 -13.66 39.12
CA CYS A 9 12.55 -13.92 37.90
C CYS A 9 12.54 -12.61 37.13
N VAL A 10 13.59 -12.38 36.37
CA VAL A 10 13.52 -11.44 35.29
C VAL A 10 12.46 -12.06 34.37
N LEU A 11 11.23 -11.72 34.63
CA LEU A 11 10.22 -11.77 33.60
C LEU A 11 10.75 -10.84 32.51
N ALA A 12 11.60 -11.42 31.65
CA ALA A 12 11.83 -10.84 30.36
C ALA A 12 10.41 -10.76 29.79
N ALA A 13 9.81 -9.56 29.89
CA ALA A 13 8.62 -9.28 29.12
C ALA A 13 9.07 -9.55 27.68
N LEU A 14 8.67 -10.71 27.18
CA LEU A 14 8.71 -10.99 25.76
C LEU A 14 7.82 -9.93 25.15
N VAL A 15 8.45 -8.79 24.83
CA VAL A 15 7.86 -7.86 23.88
C VAL A 15 7.92 -8.61 22.56
N LEU A 16 6.90 -9.44 22.33
CA LEU A 16 6.64 -9.95 21.00
C LEU A 16 6.48 -8.71 20.13
N PRO A 17 7.30 -8.57 19.06
CA PRO A 17 7.05 -7.50 18.13
C PRO A 17 5.59 -7.65 17.71
N VAL A 18 4.78 -6.64 18.02
CA VAL A 18 3.48 -6.53 17.41
C VAL A 18 3.77 -6.29 15.95
N ASP A 19 3.73 -7.36 15.15
CA ASP A 19 3.73 -7.22 13.71
C ASP A 19 2.53 -6.36 13.39
N ALA A 20 2.79 -5.11 13.02
CA ALA A 20 1.76 -4.25 12.54
C ALA A 20 1.11 -4.97 11.35
N MET A 21 -0.14 -5.37 11.51
CA MET A 21 -0.89 -6.01 10.44
C MET A 21 -0.92 -5.07 9.25
N ALA A 22 -0.56 -5.58 8.08
CA ALA A 22 -0.64 -4.84 6.84
C ALA A 22 -2.07 -4.35 6.64
N ALA A 23 -2.21 -3.06 6.39
CA ALA A 23 -3.49 -2.46 6.04
C ALA A 23 -3.75 -2.57 4.54
N THR A 24 -5.02 -2.54 4.16
CA THR A 24 -5.45 -2.50 2.77
C THR A 24 -6.14 -1.18 2.50
N TYR A 25 -5.71 -0.49 1.45
CA TYR A 25 -6.27 0.78 1.01
C TYR A 25 -6.86 0.61 -0.37
N VAL A 26 -7.93 1.32 -0.65
CA VAL A 26 -8.62 1.29 -1.94
C VAL A 26 -8.46 2.64 -2.64
N VAL A 27 -8.05 2.59 -3.89
CA VAL A 27 -8.12 3.72 -4.83
C VAL A 27 -9.21 3.42 -5.84
N VAL A 28 -10.22 4.26 -5.90
CA VAL A 28 -11.29 4.13 -6.88
C VAL A 28 -10.92 4.91 -8.13
N ILE A 29 -11.02 4.26 -9.28
CA ILE A 29 -10.89 4.90 -10.59
C ILE A 29 -12.29 5.14 -11.10
N GLU A 30 -12.69 6.40 -11.17
CA GLU A 30 -14.03 6.80 -11.58
C GLU A 30 -14.00 8.23 -12.14
N GLN A 31 -14.78 8.49 -13.15
CA GLN A 31 -14.82 9.79 -13.82
C GLN A 31 -13.44 10.27 -14.28
N MET A 32 -12.65 9.36 -14.83
CA MET A 32 -11.31 9.63 -15.34
C MET A 32 -10.36 10.18 -14.26
N ARG A 33 -10.52 9.76 -13.02
CA ARG A 33 -9.69 10.18 -11.89
C ARG A 33 -9.33 9.02 -10.99
N PHE A 34 -8.18 9.15 -10.31
CA PHE A 34 -7.82 8.32 -9.18
C PHE A 34 -8.30 9.00 -7.89
N ASP A 35 -9.04 8.27 -7.06
CA ASP A 35 -9.55 8.80 -5.79
C ASP A 35 -9.19 7.84 -4.62
N PRO A 36 -8.40 8.27 -3.66
CA PRO A 36 -7.79 9.60 -3.51
C PRO A 36 -6.64 9.83 -4.51
N PRO A 37 -6.38 11.09 -4.91
CA PRO A 37 -5.27 11.40 -5.83
C PRO A 37 -3.90 11.32 -5.16
N THR A 38 -3.86 11.40 -3.84
CA THR A 38 -2.65 11.20 -3.04
C THR A 38 -2.97 10.25 -1.90
N LEU A 39 -2.22 9.18 -1.80
CA LEU A 39 -2.38 8.17 -0.77
C LEU A 39 -1.03 7.91 -0.10
N THR A 40 -1.01 7.87 1.23
CA THR A 40 0.17 7.50 2.00
C THR A 40 -0.09 6.19 2.72
N VAL A 41 0.78 5.23 2.51
CA VAL A 41 0.72 3.90 3.12
C VAL A 41 2.05 3.57 3.81
N ALA A 42 2.04 2.57 4.66
CA ALA A 42 3.27 2.02 5.22
C ALA A 42 3.81 0.90 4.33
N ARG A 43 5.12 0.72 4.37
CA ARG A 43 5.74 -0.44 3.71
C ARG A 43 5.10 -1.73 4.19
N GLY A 44 4.73 -2.59 3.26
CA GLY A 44 4.03 -3.85 3.52
C GLY A 44 2.51 -3.74 3.38
N ASP A 45 1.97 -2.55 3.32
CA ASP A 45 0.54 -2.35 3.08
C ASP A 45 0.16 -2.70 1.65
N ARG A 46 -1.11 -2.98 1.47
CA ARG A 46 -1.69 -3.31 0.18
C ARG A 46 -2.54 -2.17 -0.34
N VAL A 47 -2.42 -1.91 -1.62
CA VAL A 47 -3.27 -0.95 -2.34
C VAL A 47 -4.05 -1.70 -3.40
N VAL A 48 -5.35 -1.45 -3.47
CA VAL A 48 -6.26 -2.04 -4.45
C VAL A 48 -6.84 -0.92 -5.30
N TRP A 49 -6.58 -0.94 -6.60
CA TRP A 49 -7.25 -0.06 -7.55
C TRP A 49 -8.50 -0.76 -8.07
N ILE A 50 -9.63 -0.11 -7.97
CA ILE A 50 -10.92 -0.62 -8.49
C ILE A 50 -11.37 0.31 -9.59
N ASN A 51 -11.53 -0.22 -10.80
CA ASN A 51 -11.99 0.56 -11.95
C ASN A 51 -13.52 0.57 -11.98
N LYS A 52 -14.12 1.73 -11.70
CA LYS A 52 -15.56 1.97 -11.77
C LYS A 52 -15.99 2.67 -13.05
N ASP A 53 -15.05 3.02 -13.92
CA ASP A 53 -15.36 3.54 -15.25
C ASP A 53 -15.74 2.42 -16.22
N LEU A 54 -16.35 2.80 -17.33
CA LEU A 54 -16.74 1.87 -18.39
C LEU A 54 -15.58 1.51 -19.34
N PHE A 55 -14.43 2.17 -19.19
CA PHE A 55 -13.26 1.99 -20.03
C PHE A 55 -12.13 1.34 -19.23
N PRO A 56 -11.21 0.62 -19.87
CA PRO A 56 -10.00 0.17 -19.18
C PRO A 56 -9.13 1.36 -18.78
N HIS A 57 -8.48 1.24 -17.64
CA HIS A 57 -7.47 2.17 -17.13
C HIS A 57 -6.22 1.40 -16.69
N THR A 58 -5.13 2.10 -16.49
CA THR A 58 -3.94 1.53 -15.86
C THR A 58 -3.53 2.34 -14.64
N ALA A 59 -2.84 1.72 -13.69
CA ALA A 59 -2.10 2.39 -12.64
C ALA A 59 -0.61 2.10 -12.90
N THR A 60 0.07 3.05 -13.49
CA THR A 60 1.45 2.88 -13.95
C THR A 60 2.33 3.94 -13.33
N ALA A 61 3.27 3.52 -12.49
CA ALA A 61 4.23 4.42 -11.87
C ALA A 61 5.27 4.91 -12.88
N ASP A 62 5.70 6.15 -12.71
CA ASP A 62 6.85 6.68 -13.44
C ASP A 62 8.06 5.77 -13.15
N ALA A 63 8.96 5.65 -14.11
CA ALA A 63 10.10 4.74 -14.02
C ALA A 63 9.73 3.26 -13.80
N ASN A 64 8.51 2.86 -14.07
CA ASN A 64 8.01 1.47 -14.02
C ASN A 64 8.17 0.79 -12.64
N ALA A 65 8.12 1.53 -11.54
CA ALA A 65 8.16 0.95 -10.20
C ALA A 65 6.99 -0.02 -9.96
N PHE A 66 5.84 0.24 -10.57
CA PHE A 66 4.73 -0.70 -10.71
C PHE A 66 3.92 -0.40 -11.98
N ASP A 67 3.25 -1.40 -12.46
CA ASP A 67 2.39 -1.29 -13.64
C ASP A 67 1.28 -2.34 -13.54
N SER A 68 0.04 -1.88 -13.48
CA SER A 68 -1.12 -2.76 -13.43
C SER A 68 -1.42 -3.42 -14.76
N HIS A 69 -0.90 -2.89 -15.86
CA HIS A 69 -1.46 -3.12 -17.19
C HIS A 69 -2.95 -2.74 -17.21
N ASP A 70 -3.70 -3.17 -18.19
CA ASP A 70 -5.10 -2.80 -18.32
C ASP A 70 -5.94 -3.38 -17.17
N ILE A 71 -6.63 -2.50 -16.46
CA ILE A 71 -7.68 -2.84 -15.49
C ILE A 71 -9.00 -2.64 -16.20
N ALA A 72 -9.67 -3.73 -16.54
CA ALA A 72 -10.95 -3.66 -17.22
C ALA A 72 -12.04 -3.00 -16.34
N ALA A 73 -13.13 -2.57 -16.96
CA ALA A 73 -14.29 -2.06 -16.22
C ALA A 73 -14.71 -3.08 -15.14
N ASP A 74 -15.01 -2.62 -13.95
CA ASP A 74 -15.36 -3.41 -12.74
C ASP A 74 -14.27 -4.36 -12.23
N ALA A 75 -13.12 -4.39 -12.85
CA ALA A 75 -11.97 -5.16 -12.36
C ALA A 75 -11.14 -4.37 -11.35
N SER A 76 -10.26 -5.07 -10.67
CA SER A 76 -9.33 -4.49 -9.70
C SER A 76 -7.93 -5.04 -9.88
N TRP A 77 -6.95 -4.29 -9.34
CA TRP A 77 -5.56 -4.70 -9.30
C TRP A 77 -4.99 -4.45 -7.91
N ASN A 78 -4.26 -5.42 -7.39
CA ASN A 78 -3.63 -5.39 -6.07
C ASN A 78 -2.13 -5.17 -6.19
N TYR A 79 -1.60 -4.31 -5.34
CA TYR A 79 -0.18 -4.02 -5.22
C TYR A 79 0.26 -4.01 -3.77
N GLU A 80 1.33 -4.72 -3.45
CA GLU A 80 1.98 -4.64 -2.14
C GLU A 80 3.07 -3.59 -2.18
N ALA A 81 2.99 -2.60 -1.28
CA ALA A 81 3.96 -1.51 -1.18
C ALA A 81 5.23 -2.02 -0.49
N ARG A 82 6.26 -2.39 -1.23
CA ARG A 82 7.46 -3.04 -0.72
C ARG A 82 8.61 -2.08 -0.40
N GLU A 83 8.72 -1.00 -1.15
CA GLU A 83 9.82 -0.05 -1.03
C GLU A 83 9.31 1.33 -0.66
N THR A 84 9.97 1.94 0.32
CA THR A 84 9.68 3.32 0.70
C THR A 84 10.02 4.28 -0.43
N GLY A 85 9.22 5.30 -0.60
CA GLY A 85 9.42 6.32 -1.62
C GLY A 85 8.14 7.04 -2.01
N ARG A 86 8.28 7.98 -2.92
CA ARG A 86 7.19 8.71 -3.53
C ARG A 86 7.05 8.26 -4.97
N TYR A 87 5.89 7.71 -5.30
CA TYR A 87 5.61 7.16 -6.61
C TYR A 87 4.51 7.97 -7.29
N ALA A 88 4.91 8.83 -8.21
CA ALA A 88 3.96 9.43 -9.13
C ALA A 88 3.51 8.36 -10.12
N TYR A 89 2.22 8.28 -10.39
CA TYR A 89 1.68 7.33 -11.34
C TYR A 89 0.57 7.95 -12.19
N SER A 90 0.28 7.32 -13.29
CA SER A 90 -0.71 7.79 -14.26
C SER A 90 -1.40 6.63 -14.95
N CYS A 91 -2.42 6.92 -15.72
CA CYS A 91 -3.01 5.97 -16.65
C CYS A 91 -2.35 6.12 -18.02
N LYS A 92 -1.77 5.04 -18.55
CA LYS A 92 -1.14 5.06 -19.88
C LYS A 92 -2.13 5.36 -21.01
N LEU A 93 -3.38 4.97 -20.84
CA LEU A 93 -4.43 5.16 -21.84
C LEU A 93 -5.03 6.57 -21.79
N HIS A 94 -4.88 7.26 -20.67
CA HIS A 94 -5.43 8.59 -20.41
C HIS A 94 -4.40 9.42 -19.64
N PRO A 95 -3.41 10.02 -20.34
CA PRO A 95 -2.24 10.63 -19.69
C PRO A 95 -2.53 11.83 -18.80
N THR A 96 -3.74 12.39 -18.86
CA THR A 96 -4.16 13.46 -17.93
C THR A 96 -4.54 12.95 -16.54
N MET A 97 -4.68 11.63 -16.36
CA MET A 97 -4.95 11.02 -15.07
C MET A 97 -3.66 10.81 -14.31
N HIS A 98 -3.46 11.59 -13.24
CA HIS A 98 -2.27 11.55 -12.41
C HIS A 98 -2.61 11.36 -10.95
N ALA A 99 -1.74 10.69 -10.22
CA ALA A 99 -1.86 10.50 -8.78
C ALA A 99 -0.48 10.24 -8.16
N VAL A 100 -0.45 10.13 -6.85
CA VAL A 100 0.77 9.86 -6.09
C VAL A 100 0.50 8.82 -5.02
N LEU A 101 1.37 7.83 -4.95
CA LEU A 101 1.46 6.90 -3.83
C LEU A 101 2.74 7.18 -3.05
N ASN A 102 2.59 7.52 -1.77
CA ASN A 102 3.71 7.64 -0.85
C ASN A 102 3.79 6.37 0.01
N VAL A 103 4.96 5.77 0.08
CA VAL A 103 5.25 4.62 0.94
C VAL A 103 6.28 5.04 1.99
N ARG A 104 5.92 5.00 3.23
CA ARG A 104 6.75 5.36 4.38
C ARG A 104 7.30 4.15 5.15
#